data_967d23f8e71423f7bf37dc16a96f384e
#
_entry.id   967d23f8e71423f7bf37dc16a96f384e
#
_cell.length_a   1.000
_cell.length_b   1.000
_cell.length_c   1.000
_cell.angle_alpha   90.00
_cell.angle_beta   90.00
_cell.angle_gamma   90.00
#
_symmetry.space_group_name_H-M   'P 1'
#
loop_
_entity.id
_entity.type
_entity.pdbx_description
1 polymer ?
#
loop_
_entity_poly.entity_id
_entity_poly.type
_entity_poly.pdbx_seq_one_letter_code
_entity_poly.pdbx_strand_id
1 'polypeptide(L)'
;MRGLSQPTGTLISPQVNGWTKKVDARWPFDIEGAKKLLAEAGYKDGFEVDFACPNNRYINDEEICQAITAMWSKIGVKAKLRTLPLVTYFPMIQRYEASIYMLGWGVPTFDALYSLQSLVRSVGADGDGNYNVGRYSNPQMDALVERIKKETDAKNRNDLIEKALELSHSDVSYIPLHNQIIPWAMKKNIDVVHRADNRIDWRQVLVN
;
A
#
# COMPACT_ATOMS: atom_id res chain seq x y z
N MET A 1 -2.18 -14.31 -8.57
CA MET A 1 -1.61 -13.34 -9.54
C MET A 1 -0.90 -13.99 -10.74
N ARG A 2 -0.69 -15.31 -10.73
CA ARG A 2 -0.12 -16.08 -11.86
C ARG A 2 1.16 -15.46 -12.47
N GLY A 3 2.06 -14.96 -11.63
CA GLY A 3 3.30 -14.29 -12.05
C GLY A 3 3.18 -12.79 -12.37
N LEU A 4 1.97 -12.22 -12.36
CA LEU A 4 1.74 -10.79 -12.62
C LEU A 4 1.74 -9.96 -11.34
N SER A 5 2.65 -10.27 -10.41
CA SER A 5 2.91 -9.47 -9.22
C SER A 5 4.27 -9.79 -8.63
N GLN A 6 4.85 -8.82 -7.94
CA GLN A 6 6.08 -8.97 -7.18
C GLN A 6 5.78 -8.64 -5.71
N PRO A 7 5.98 -9.57 -4.75
CA PRO A 7 5.80 -9.27 -3.33
C PRO A 7 6.68 -8.10 -2.91
N THR A 8 6.16 -7.22 -2.04
CA THR A 8 6.87 -6.04 -1.54
C THR A 8 6.73 -5.92 -0.02
N GLY A 9 7.67 -5.26 0.62
CA GLY A 9 7.67 -4.93 2.05
C GLY A 9 7.52 -3.43 2.32
N THR A 10 7.32 -2.61 1.27
CA THR A 10 7.25 -1.15 1.41
C THR A 10 6.07 -0.53 0.65
N LEU A 11 5.83 0.77 0.86
CA LEU A 11 4.72 1.54 0.29
C LEU A 11 5.02 2.11 -1.11
N ILE A 12 6.16 1.77 -1.69
CA ILE A 12 6.63 2.27 -2.99
C ILE A 12 7.18 1.15 -3.85
N SER A 13 7.09 1.31 -5.17
CA SER A 13 7.67 0.36 -6.12
C SER A 13 9.15 0.68 -6.43
N PRO A 14 9.90 -0.27 -7.00
CA PRO A 14 11.34 -0.08 -7.31
C PRO A 14 11.68 1.12 -8.20
N GLN A 15 10.73 1.65 -8.96
CA GLN A 15 10.93 2.82 -9.84
C GLN A 15 10.82 4.16 -9.11
N VAL A 16 10.39 4.15 -7.85
CA VAL A 16 10.13 5.35 -7.06
C VAL A 16 11.39 5.75 -6.28
N ASN A 17 11.76 7.01 -6.34
CA ASN A 17 12.86 7.55 -5.52
C ASN A 17 12.63 7.26 -4.03
N GLY A 18 13.64 6.76 -3.35
CA GLY A 18 13.59 6.31 -1.97
C GLY A 18 13.45 4.79 -1.81
N TRP A 19 13.18 4.04 -2.90
CA TRP A 19 13.20 2.60 -2.83
C TRP A 19 14.63 2.05 -2.71
N THR A 20 14.82 1.12 -1.79
CA THR A 20 16.03 0.31 -1.64
C THR A 20 15.64 -1.11 -1.23
N LYS A 21 16.52 -2.07 -1.45
CA LYS A 21 16.30 -3.45 -0.95
C LYS A 21 16.12 -3.51 0.57
N LYS A 22 16.68 -2.56 1.30
CA LYS A 22 16.58 -2.45 2.75
C LYS A 22 15.18 -2.09 3.18
N VAL A 23 14.58 -1.04 2.61
CA VAL A 23 13.21 -0.63 2.94
C VAL A 23 12.14 -1.57 2.38
N ASP A 24 12.50 -2.40 1.41
CA ASP A 24 11.61 -3.43 0.81
C ASP A 24 11.75 -4.80 1.50
N ALA A 25 12.40 -4.84 2.66
CA ALA A 25 12.51 -6.08 3.45
C ALA A 25 11.12 -6.51 3.93
N ARG A 26 10.80 -7.79 3.68
CA ARG A 26 9.51 -8.38 4.06
C ARG A 26 9.61 -9.10 5.39
N TRP A 27 8.55 -9.05 6.17
CA TRP A 27 8.41 -9.93 7.33
C TRP A 27 8.41 -11.40 6.89
N PRO A 28 9.06 -12.31 7.63
CA PRO A 28 8.99 -13.73 7.34
C PRO A 28 7.56 -14.26 7.54
N PHE A 29 7.20 -15.27 6.75
CA PHE A 29 5.96 -16.00 6.99
C PHE A 29 6.17 -16.98 8.16
N ASP A 30 5.60 -16.64 9.32
CA ASP A 30 5.75 -17.42 10.55
C ASP A 30 4.41 -17.47 11.31
N ILE A 31 3.72 -18.60 11.19
CA ILE A 31 2.41 -18.81 11.84
C ILE A 31 2.56 -18.90 13.37
N GLU A 32 3.58 -19.58 13.86
CA GLU A 32 3.76 -19.76 15.30
C GLU A 32 4.23 -18.46 15.97
N GLY A 33 5.11 -17.71 15.31
CA GLY A 33 5.47 -16.35 15.72
C GLY A 33 4.27 -15.41 15.76
N ALA A 34 3.40 -15.46 14.75
CA ALA A 34 2.18 -14.64 14.72
C ALA A 34 1.21 -14.98 15.86
N LYS A 35 1.00 -16.29 16.17
CA LYS A 35 0.19 -16.71 17.31
C LYS A 35 0.79 -16.26 18.65
N LYS A 36 2.12 -16.33 18.78
CA LYS A 36 2.82 -15.85 19.97
C LYS A 36 2.60 -14.37 20.18
N LEU A 37 2.78 -13.54 19.12
CA LEU A 37 2.55 -12.11 19.18
C LEU A 37 1.08 -11.77 19.52
N LEU A 38 0.11 -12.50 18.98
CA LEU A 38 -1.29 -12.35 19.34
C LEU A 38 -1.53 -12.64 20.81
N ALA A 39 -0.94 -13.71 21.35
CA ALA A 39 -1.04 -14.04 22.77
C ALA A 39 -0.41 -12.97 23.67
N GLU A 40 0.76 -12.45 23.31
CA GLU A 40 1.42 -11.34 24.00
C GLU A 40 0.58 -10.07 23.99
N ALA A 41 -0.15 -9.82 22.89
CA ALA A 41 -1.10 -8.71 22.77
C ALA A 41 -2.43 -8.94 23.50
N GLY A 42 -2.62 -10.09 24.17
CA GLY A 42 -3.86 -10.41 24.91
C GLY A 42 -4.92 -11.13 24.08
N TYR A 43 -4.62 -11.53 22.84
CA TYR A 43 -5.56 -12.18 21.91
C TYR A 43 -5.21 -13.63 21.61
N LYS A 44 -4.83 -14.40 22.63
CA LYS A 44 -4.42 -15.83 22.47
C LYS A 44 -5.48 -16.71 21.80
N ASP A 45 -6.77 -16.37 21.97
CA ASP A 45 -7.90 -17.09 21.40
C ASP A 45 -8.36 -16.47 20.07
N GLY A 46 -7.60 -15.48 19.55
CA GLY A 46 -7.93 -14.71 18.35
C GLY A 46 -8.96 -13.62 18.62
N PHE A 47 -9.46 -13.00 17.55
CA PHE A 47 -10.49 -11.97 17.59
C PHE A 47 -11.24 -11.87 16.27
N GLU A 48 -12.36 -11.16 16.29
CA GLU A 48 -13.12 -10.82 15.08
C GLU A 48 -12.82 -9.39 14.63
N VAL A 49 -12.77 -9.17 13.30
CA VAL A 49 -12.50 -7.85 12.72
C VAL A 49 -13.25 -7.67 11.40
N ASP A 50 -13.76 -6.47 11.15
CA ASP A 50 -14.34 -6.12 9.85
C ASP A 50 -13.23 -5.84 8.84
N PHE A 51 -13.30 -6.52 7.68
CA PHE A 51 -12.38 -6.33 6.57
C PHE A 51 -13.14 -5.91 5.32
N ALA A 52 -12.91 -4.69 4.86
CA ALA A 52 -13.50 -4.16 3.64
C ALA A 52 -12.56 -4.32 2.45
N CYS A 53 -13.11 -4.75 1.31
CA CYS A 53 -12.38 -5.00 0.09
C CYS A 53 -13.16 -4.50 -1.12
N PRO A 54 -12.52 -3.86 -2.12
CA PRO A 54 -13.17 -3.64 -3.41
C PRO A 54 -13.29 -4.96 -4.18
N ASN A 55 -14.19 -5.03 -5.17
CA ASN A 55 -14.36 -6.21 -6.03
C ASN A 55 -14.38 -5.88 -7.54
N ASN A 56 -14.07 -4.65 -7.89
CA ASN A 56 -13.98 -4.21 -9.30
C ASN A 56 -13.02 -3.04 -9.51
N ARG A 57 -12.01 -2.91 -8.62
CA ARG A 57 -11.03 -1.81 -8.67
C ARG A 57 -9.64 -2.28 -9.07
N TYR A 58 -9.18 -3.41 -8.53
CA TYR A 58 -7.86 -3.96 -8.76
C TYR A 58 -7.95 -5.36 -9.36
N ILE A 59 -6.86 -5.83 -9.98
CA ILE A 59 -6.83 -7.19 -10.50
C ILE A 59 -6.89 -8.19 -9.35
N ASN A 60 -7.91 -9.06 -9.37
CA ASN A 60 -8.17 -10.11 -8.37
C ASN A 60 -8.33 -9.57 -6.93
N ASP A 61 -8.89 -8.38 -6.77
CA ASP A 61 -9.05 -7.75 -5.47
C ASP A 61 -9.86 -8.61 -4.49
N GLU A 62 -11.01 -9.12 -4.89
CA GLU A 62 -11.84 -9.97 -4.05
C GLU A 62 -11.13 -11.28 -3.68
N GLU A 63 -10.52 -11.97 -4.64
CA GLU A 63 -9.79 -13.23 -4.40
C GLU A 63 -8.57 -13.03 -3.49
N ILE A 64 -7.89 -11.89 -3.60
CA ILE A 64 -6.79 -11.53 -2.69
C ILE A 64 -7.32 -11.40 -1.26
N CYS A 65 -8.42 -10.68 -1.05
CA CYS A 65 -9.01 -10.50 0.26
C CYS A 65 -9.55 -11.81 0.85
N GLN A 66 -10.16 -12.68 0.03
CA GLN A 66 -10.57 -14.02 0.45
C GLN A 66 -9.36 -14.87 0.90
N ALA A 67 -8.25 -14.81 0.15
CA ALA A 67 -7.02 -15.51 0.50
C ALA A 67 -6.42 -14.99 1.83
N ILE A 68 -6.41 -13.67 2.04
CA ILE A 68 -5.95 -13.06 3.30
C ILE A 68 -6.82 -13.52 4.47
N THR A 69 -8.15 -13.50 4.32
CA THR A 69 -9.10 -13.98 5.33
C THR A 69 -8.82 -15.45 5.70
N ALA A 70 -8.60 -16.30 4.69
CA ALA A 70 -8.24 -17.70 4.91
C ALA A 70 -6.87 -17.89 5.59
N MET A 71 -5.89 -17.02 5.32
CA MET A 71 -4.60 -17.04 6.01
C MET A 71 -4.73 -16.59 7.46
N TRP A 72 -5.46 -15.54 7.75
CA TRP A 72 -5.67 -15.02 9.10
C TRP A 72 -6.46 -15.99 10.00
N SER A 73 -7.38 -16.76 9.44
CA SER A 73 -8.11 -17.78 10.22
C SER A 73 -7.19 -18.83 10.85
N LYS A 74 -6.01 -19.10 10.24
CA LYS A 74 -5.02 -20.05 10.77
C LYS A 74 -4.35 -19.59 12.08
N ILE A 75 -4.42 -18.30 12.35
CA ILE A 75 -3.87 -17.69 13.57
C ILE A 75 -4.98 -17.20 14.52
N GLY A 76 -6.25 -17.56 14.26
CA GLY A 76 -7.38 -17.21 15.12
C GLY A 76 -8.06 -15.87 14.78
N VAL A 77 -7.56 -15.10 13.81
CA VAL A 77 -8.20 -13.86 13.40
C VAL A 77 -9.33 -14.15 12.42
N LYS A 78 -10.55 -13.81 12.83
CA LYS A 78 -11.79 -14.04 12.07
C LYS A 78 -12.21 -12.74 11.37
N ALA A 79 -11.77 -12.58 10.13
CA ALA A 79 -12.17 -11.41 9.34
C ALA A 79 -13.57 -11.56 8.75
N LYS A 80 -14.46 -10.61 9.07
CA LYS A 80 -15.76 -10.45 8.43
C LYS A 80 -15.56 -9.70 7.11
N LEU A 81 -15.29 -10.44 6.05
CA LEU A 81 -15.01 -9.87 4.74
C LEU A 81 -16.28 -9.27 4.12
N ARG A 82 -16.21 -8.00 3.75
CA ARG A 82 -17.23 -7.29 2.95
C ARG A 82 -16.61 -6.87 1.62
N THR A 83 -17.10 -7.40 0.51
CA THR A 83 -16.65 -6.99 -0.83
C THR A 83 -17.65 -6.01 -1.44
N LEU A 84 -17.18 -4.91 -1.99
CA LEU A 84 -17.98 -3.80 -2.44
C LEU A 84 -17.49 -3.23 -3.78
N PRO A 85 -18.40 -2.80 -4.67
CA PRO A 85 -18.01 -2.04 -5.84
C PRO A 85 -17.31 -0.73 -5.47
N LEU A 86 -16.39 -0.27 -6.35
CA LEU A 86 -15.60 0.95 -6.18
C LEU A 86 -16.42 2.14 -5.70
N VAL A 87 -17.61 2.34 -6.29
CA VAL A 87 -18.46 3.52 -6.04
C VAL A 87 -19.03 3.56 -4.61
N THR A 88 -19.16 2.43 -3.95
CA THR A 88 -19.59 2.34 -2.54
C THR A 88 -18.42 2.14 -1.60
N TYR A 89 -17.37 1.48 -2.06
CA TYR A 89 -16.19 1.15 -1.26
C TYR A 89 -15.43 2.40 -0.77
N PHE A 90 -15.04 3.30 -1.68
CA PHE A 90 -14.25 4.47 -1.30
C PHE A 90 -15.00 5.43 -0.37
N PRO A 91 -16.25 5.82 -0.63
CA PRO A 91 -16.99 6.64 0.33
C PRO A 91 -17.12 6.00 1.72
N MET A 92 -17.27 4.67 1.78
CA MET A 92 -17.37 3.95 3.05
C MET A 92 -16.06 4.01 3.85
N ILE A 93 -14.92 3.68 3.24
CA ILE A 93 -13.63 3.72 3.96
C ILE A 93 -13.23 5.15 4.34
N GLN A 94 -13.59 6.15 3.53
CA GLN A 94 -13.36 7.57 3.84
C GLN A 94 -14.21 8.07 5.04
N ARG A 95 -15.34 7.42 5.33
CA ARG A 95 -16.11 7.65 6.55
C ARG A 95 -15.63 6.81 7.72
N TYR A 96 -14.51 6.06 7.56
CA TYR A 96 -13.91 5.20 8.58
C TYR A 96 -14.84 4.05 9.05
N GLU A 97 -15.64 3.52 8.14
CA GLU A 97 -16.62 2.45 8.43
C GLU A 97 -16.03 1.03 8.27
N ALA A 98 -14.71 0.90 8.29
CA ALA A 98 -14.01 -0.38 8.21
C ALA A 98 -12.85 -0.41 9.21
N SER A 99 -12.66 -1.55 9.88
CA SER A 99 -11.50 -1.75 10.75
C SER A 99 -10.23 -2.02 9.95
N ILE A 100 -10.34 -2.82 8.89
CA ILE A 100 -9.26 -3.12 7.94
C ILE A 100 -9.80 -2.91 6.52
N TYR A 101 -8.95 -2.43 5.65
CA TYR A 101 -9.31 -2.16 4.25
C TYR A 101 -8.14 -2.47 3.31
N MET A 102 -8.44 -2.81 2.06
CA MET A 102 -7.44 -2.99 1.01
C MET A 102 -7.33 -1.72 0.16
N LEU A 103 -6.12 -1.23 -0.04
CA LEU A 103 -5.85 -0.07 -0.88
C LEU A 103 -4.72 -0.38 -1.86
N GLY A 104 -4.93 -0.08 -3.14
CA GLY A 104 -3.86 -0.03 -4.13
C GLY A 104 -3.38 1.41 -4.28
N TRP A 105 -2.07 1.60 -4.40
CA TRP A 105 -1.46 2.91 -4.44
C TRP A 105 -0.51 3.06 -5.63
N GLY A 106 -0.57 4.18 -6.30
CA GLY A 106 0.35 4.55 -7.36
C GLY A 106 1.07 5.86 -7.01
N VAL A 107 2.32 6.00 -7.44
CA VAL A 107 3.15 7.17 -7.12
C VAL A 107 3.45 7.96 -8.41
N PRO A 108 2.55 8.85 -8.84
CA PRO A 108 2.67 9.57 -10.12
C PRO A 108 3.84 10.56 -10.15
N THR A 109 4.35 10.96 -9.00
CA THR A 109 5.50 11.85 -8.85
C THR A 109 6.84 11.11 -8.93
N PHE A 110 6.84 9.78 -8.89
CA PHE A 110 8.02 8.93 -8.75
C PHE A 110 8.91 9.28 -7.55
N ASP A 111 8.31 9.82 -6.48
CA ASP A 111 9.00 10.19 -5.24
C ASP A 111 8.21 9.68 -4.02
N ALA A 112 8.91 9.07 -3.07
CA ALA A 112 8.33 8.44 -1.89
C ALA A 112 7.55 9.43 -1.00
N LEU A 113 7.87 10.73 -1.05
CA LEU A 113 7.13 11.75 -0.30
C LEU A 113 5.64 11.70 -0.58
N TYR A 114 5.23 11.39 -1.83
CA TYR A 114 3.81 11.28 -2.19
C TYR A 114 3.09 10.18 -1.38
N SER A 115 3.73 9.01 -1.23
CA SER A 115 3.18 7.94 -0.39
C SER A 115 3.20 8.32 1.10
N LEU A 116 4.33 8.83 1.58
CA LEU A 116 4.49 9.20 2.99
C LEU A 116 3.50 10.28 3.42
N GLN A 117 3.33 11.33 2.62
CA GLN A 117 2.41 12.42 2.90
C GLN A 117 0.94 11.99 2.84
N SER A 118 0.58 11.15 1.87
CA SER A 118 -0.83 10.79 1.65
C SER A 118 -1.31 9.65 2.54
N LEU A 119 -0.44 8.67 2.83
CA LEU A 119 -0.83 7.41 3.48
C LEU A 119 -0.51 7.36 4.97
N VAL A 120 0.62 7.94 5.40
CA VAL A 120 1.12 7.75 6.78
C VAL A 120 1.34 9.06 7.55
N ARG A 121 1.26 10.21 6.92
CA ARG A 121 1.17 11.48 7.63
C ARG A 121 -0.16 11.53 8.40
N SER A 122 -0.15 12.02 9.62
CA SER A 122 -1.40 12.28 10.37
C SER A 122 -2.36 13.14 9.56
N VAL A 123 -3.65 12.85 9.63
CA VAL A 123 -4.68 13.60 8.90
C VAL A 123 -4.65 15.07 9.34
N GLY A 124 -4.47 15.97 8.38
CA GLY A 124 -4.34 17.41 8.60
C GLY A 124 -5.27 18.22 7.71
N ALA A 125 -5.36 19.53 8.00
CA ALA A 125 -6.22 20.46 7.25
C ALA A 125 -5.74 20.71 5.80
N ASP A 126 -4.44 20.57 5.55
CA ASP A 126 -3.80 20.91 4.27
C ASP A 126 -3.76 19.74 3.26
N GLY A 127 -4.61 18.71 3.47
CA GLY A 127 -4.67 17.52 2.62
C GLY A 127 -3.61 16.46 2.96
N ASP A 128 -2.78 16.67 3.97
CA ASP A 128 -1.90 15.66 4.53
C ASP A 128 -2.73 14.50 5.10
N GLY A 129 -2.30 13.27 4.85
CA GLY A 129 -2.99 12.08 5.32
C GLY A 129 -4.37 11.86 4.69
N ASN A 130 -4.66 12.44 3.52
CA ASN A 130 -5.96 12.35 2.85
C ASN A 130 -6.37 10.93 2.44
N TYR A 131 -5.42 9.98 2.39
CA TYR A 131 -5.65 8.55 2.20
C TYR A 131 -5.23 7.70 3.41
N ASN A 132 -4.90 8.35 4.53
CA ASN A 132 -4.64 7.69 5.81
C ASN A 132 -5.98 7.33 6.50
N VAL A 133 -6.80 6.52 5.84
CA VAL A 133 -8.11 6.12 6.37
C VAL A 133 -8.01 5.15 7.56
N GLY A 134 -6.84 4.57 7.81
CA GLY A 134 -6.52 3.83 9.04
C GLY A 134 -6.27 4.74 10.25
N ARG A 135 -6.19 6.05 10.05
CA ARG A 135 -5.89 7.05 11.09
C ARG A 135 -4.59 6.79 11.85
N TYR A 136 -3.60 6.22 11.16
CA TYR A 136 -2.27 6.12 11.74
C TYR A 136 -1.79 7.52 12.14
N SER A 137 -1.20 7.64 13.31
CA SER A 137 -0.68 8.92 13.81
C SER A 137 0.58 8.66 14.62
N ASN A 138 1.68 9.26 14.17
CA ASN A 138 2.96 9.21 14.85
C ASN A 138 3.66 10.57 14.66
N PRO A 139 3.88 11.35 15.74
CA PRO A 139 4.54 12.64 15.66
C PRO A 139 5.95 12.61 15.05
N GLN A 140 6.66 11.48 15.18
CA GLN A 140 7.97 11.30 14.55
C GLN A 140 7.84 11.16 13.03
N MET A 141 6.82 10.44 12.55
CA MET A 141 6.50 10.36 11.12
C MET A 141 6.15 11.73 10.56
N ASP A 142 5.31 12.47 11.29
CA ASP A 142 4.90 13.81 10.90
C ASP A 142 6.09 14.75 10.76
N ALA A 143 7.01 14.73 11.73
CA ALA A 143 8.24 15.52 11.69
C ALA A 143 9.17 15.12 10.54
N LEU A 144 9.28 13.82 10.23
CA LEU A 144 10.07 13.33 9.09
C LEU A 144 9.48 13.83 7.78
N VAL A 145 8.18 13.72 7.56
CA VAL A 145 7.50 14.21 6.35
C VAL A 145 7.72 15.71 6.17
N GLU A 146 7.58 16.52 7.23
CA GLU A 146 7.82 17.96 7.15
C GLU A 146 9.28 18.32 6.81
N ARG A 147 10.23 17.53 7.28
CA ARG A 147 11.65 17.71 6.94
C ARG A 147 11.93 17.32 5.49
N ILE A 148 11.36 16.20 5.01
CA ILE A 148 11.52 15.74 3.63
C ILE A 148 10.97 16.78 2.64
N LYS A 149 9.84 17.46 2.97
CA LYS A 149 9.27 18.54 2.16
C LYS A 149 10.22 19.71 1.96
N LYS A 150 11.08 19.98 2.94
CA LYS A 150 11.95 21.19 2.97
C LYS A 150 13.40 20.90 2.60
N GLU A 151 13.83 19.64 2.66
CA GLU A 151 15.22 19.26 2.38
C GLU A 151 15.52 19.32 0.89
N THR A 152 16.56 20.07 0.52
CA THR A 152 16.99 20.27 -0.86
C THR A 152 18.23 19.49 -1.23
N ASP A 153 19.06 19.08 -0.25
CA ASP A 153 20.16 18.16 -0.50
C ASP A 153 19.63 16.75 -0.75
N ALA A 154 19.92 16.21 -1.92
CA ALA A 154 19.37 14.94 -2.37
C ALA A 154 19.75 13.76 -1.46
N LYS A 155 21.00 13.75 -0.93
CA LYS A 155 21.46 12.68 -0.04
C LYS A 155 20.74 12.75 1.30
N ASN A 156 20.73 13.91 1.94
CA ASN A 156 20.05 14.11 3.22
C ASN A 156 18.56 13.81 3.12
N ARG A 157 17.92 14.21 2.01
CA ARG A 157 16.52 13.95 1.73
C ARG A 157 16.23 12.45 1.61
N ASN A 158 17.07 11.70 0.90
CA ASN A 158 16.92 10.25 0.77
C ASN A 158 17.15 9.53 2.11
N ASP A 159 18.10 10.00 2.94
CA ASP A 159 18.31 9.47 4.29
C ASP A 159 17.06 9.69 5.18
N LEU A 160 16.35 10.80 5.02
CA LEU A 160 15.08 11.06 5.72
C LEU A 160 13.94 10.18 5.20
N ILE A 161 13.85 9.98 3.89
CA ILE A 161 12.88 9.09 3.26
C ILE A 161 13.07 7.64 3.76
N GLU A 162 14.30 7.15 3.77
CA GLU A 162 14.63 5.81 4.29
C GLU A 162 14.14 5.65 5.73
N LYS A 163 14.45 6.60 6.61
CA LYS A 163 13.99 6.60 8.01
C LYS A 163 12.47 6.59 8.14
N ALA A 164 11.76 7.33 7.30
CA ALA A 164 10.30 7.37 7.33
C ALA A 164 9.69 6.05 6.84
N LEU A 165 10.25 5.41 5.82
CA LEU A 165 9.82 4.10 5.34
C LEU A 165 10.10 3.00 6.37
N GLU A 166 11.27 3.03 7.02
CA GLU A 166 11.61 2.12 8.12
C GLU A 166 10.68 2.28 9.32
N LEU A 167 10.33 3.52 9.69
CA LEU A 167 9.37 3.80 10.76
C LEU A 167 7.98 3.26 10.40
N SER A 168 7.51 3.51 9.17
CA SER A 168 6.24 2.96 8.67
C SER A 168 6.22 1.43 8.73
N HIS A 169 7.32 0.77 8.40
CA HIS A 169 7.46 -0.68 8.47
C HIS A 169 7.45 -1.16 9.92
N SER A 170 8.23 -0.55 10.83
CA SER A 170 8.31 -0.96 12.25
C SER A 170 6.99 -0.76 13.00
N ASP A 171 6.27 0.31 12.69
CA ASP A 171 4.95 0.61 13.29
C ASP A 171 3.82 -0.22 12.67
N VAL A 172 4.11 -0.96 11.59
CA VAL A 172 3.11 -1.71 10.81
C VAL A 172 1.94 -0.81 10.41
N SER A 173 2.22 0.43 9.98
CA SER A 173 1.19 1.39 9.57
C SER A 173 0.33 0.88 8.39
N TYR A 174 0.94 0.06 7.53
CA TYR A 174 0.32 -0.72 6.45
C TYR A 174 0.95 -2.10 6.38
N ILE A 175 0.22 -3.05 5.80
CA ILE A 175 0.73 -4.39 5.45
C ILE A 175 0.91 -4.41 3.92
N PRO A 176 2.12 -4.16 3.40
CA PRO A 176 2.39 -4.22 1.97
C PRO A 176 2.20 -5.65 1.46
N LEU A 177 1.54 -5.80 0.32
CA LEU A 177 1.26 -7.10 -0.27
C LEU A 177 2.16 -7.37 -1.48
N HIS A 178 1.97 -6.60 -2.54
CA HIS A 178 2.71 -6.78 -3.79
C HIS A 178 2.65 -5.54 -4.69
N ASN A 179 3.63 -5.42 -5.58
CA ASN A 179 3.58 -4.54 -6.73
C ASN A 179 2.90 -5.28 -7.89
N GLN A 180 1.83 -4.70 -8.43
CA GLN A 180 1.11 -5.25 -9.56
C GLN A 180 1.90 -4.98 -10.85
N ILE A 181 2.08 -6.01 -11.68
CA ILE A 181 2.55 -5.85 -13.06
C ILE A 181 1.33 -5.49 -13.91
N ILE A 182 1.41 -4.41 -14.67
CA ILE A 182 0.31 -3.92 -15.51
C ILE A 182 0.63 -4.25 -16.96
N PRO A 183 0.02 -5.29 -17.56
CA PRO A 183 0.20 -5.61 -18.96
C PRO A 183 -0.65 -4.69 -19.84
N TRP A 184 -0.10 -4.31 -21.00
CA TRP A 184 -0.84 -3.65 -22.07
C TRP A 184 -1.00 -4.60 -23.25
N ALA A 185 -2.16 -4.56 -23.88
CA ALA A 185 -2.45 -5.33 -25.10
C ALA A 185 -2.93 -4.38 -26.20
N MET A 186 -2.42 -4.59 -27.41
CA MET A 186 -2.76 -3.78 -28.58
C MET A 186 -2.77 -4.62 -29.86
N LYS A 187 -3.32 -4.08 -30.94
CA LYS A 187 -3.23 -4.71 -32.25
C LYS A 187 -1.79 -4.72 -32.75
N LYS A 188 -1.43 -5.71 -33.60
CA LYS A 188 -0.05 -5.89 -34.11
C LYS A 188 0.49 -4.68 -34.89
N ASN A 189 -0.40 -3.89 -35.48
CA ASN A 189 -0.05 -2.70 -36.24
C ASN A 189 -0.07 -1.42 -35.43
N ILE A 190 -0.14 -1.52 -34.10
CA ILE A 190 -0.12 -0.37 -33.18
C ILE A 190 1.09 -0.49 -32.27
N ASP A 191 1.92 0.54 -32.26
CA ASP A 191 3.02 0.68 -31.32
C ASP A 191 2.71 1.79 -30.33
N VAL A 192 2.92 1.51 -29.04
CA VAL A 192 2.70 2.44 -27.93
C VAL A 192 3.87 2.40 -26.99
N VAL A 193 4.36 3.54 -26.56
CA VAL A 193 5.35 3.62 -25.49
C VAL A 193 4.68 3.27 -24.16
N HIS A 194 5.06 2.15 -23.56
CA HIS A 194 4.57 1.73 -22.24
C HIS A 194 5.28 2.55 -21.15
N ARG A 195 4.59 3.57 -20.67
CA ARG A 195 5.12 4.49 -19.67
C ARG A 195 4.98 3.93 -18.26
N ALA A 196 5.96 4.24 -17.40
CA ALA A 196 5.98 3.79 -16.00
C ALA A 196 4.82 4.38 -15.17
N ASP A 197 4.24 5.53 -15.58
CA ASP A 197 3.07 6.13 -14.94
C ASP A 197 1.72 5.50 -15.40
N ASN A 198 1.78 4.46 -16.22
CA ASN A 198 0.63 3.74 -16.79
C ASN A 198 -0.33 4.65 -17.58
N ARG A 199 0.18 5.73 -18.17
CA ARG A 199 -0.61 6.65 -19.01
C ARG A 199 -0.25 6.49 -20.48
N ILE A 200 -1.24 6.60 -21.36
CA ILE A 200 -1.03 6.63 -22.81
C ILE A 200 -0.79 8.09 -23.21
N ASP A 201 0.35 8.35 -23.86
CA ASP A 201 0.56 9.59 -24.59
C ASP A 201 0.13 9.34 -26.06
N TRP A 202 -1.05 9.80 -26.42
CA TRP A 202 -1.64 9.62 -27.74
C TRP A 202 -0.79 10.18 -28.88
N ARG A 203 0.10 11.12 -28.58
CA ARG A 203 1.05 11.67 -29.59
C ARG A 203 2.16 10.69 -29.96
N GLN A 204 2.38 9.67 -29.13
CA GLN A 204 3.40 8.64 -29.30
C GLN A 204 2.81 7.30 -29.76
N VAL A 205 1.54 7.28 -30.13
CA VAL A 205 0.89 6.10 -30.71
C VAL A 205 1.17 6.07 -32.21
N LEU A 206 1.81 5.02 -32.68
CA LEU A 206 2.07 4.80 -34.10
C LEU A 206 1.13 3.74 -34.64
N VAL A 207 0.60 3.96 -35.83
CA VAL A 207 -0.21 2.99 -36.58
C VAL A 207 0.58 2.61 -37.84
N ASN A 208 1.04 1.39 -37.90
CA ASN A 208 1.85 0.82 -38.99
C ASN A 208 0.95 0.12 -40.03
#